data_9ac6cd558ea0897eba83863a3cf79e6c
#
_entry.id   9ac6cd558ea0897eba83863a3cf79e6c
#
_cell.length_a   1.000
_cell.length_b   1.000
_cell.length_c   1.000
_cell.angle_alpha   90.00
_cell.angle_beta   90.00
_cell.angle_gamma   90.00
#
_symmetry.space_group_name_H-M   'P 1'
#
loop_
_entity.id
_entity.type
_entity.pdbx_description
1 polymer ?
#
loop_
_entity_poly.entity_id
_entity_poly.type
_entity_poly.pdbx_seq_one_letter_code
_entity_poly.pdbx_strand_id
1 'polypeptide(L)' 'MDSKEILLDLRKQSGMNRREFAEYFGIPYRTVQDWELGNRKMPEYLLMLMEYKLRGEKLVK' A
#
# COMPACT_ATOMS: atom_id res chain seq x y z
N MET A 1 15.09 2.08 -1.94
CA MET A 1 13.97 1.41 -2.59
C MET A 1 12.95 2.42 -3.08
N ASP A 2 12.37 2.16 -4.23
CA ASP A 2 11.32 2.99 -4.78
C ASP A 2 10.04 2.81 -3.96
N SER A 3 9.28 3.89 -3.78
CA SER A 3 8.00 3.84 -3.05
C SER A 3 7.06 2.79 -3.62
N LYS A 4 7.06 2.63 -4.94
CA LYS A 4 6.26 1.63 -5.62
C LYS A 4 6.60 0.22 -5.14
N GLU A 5 7.88 -0.10 -5.03
CA GLU A 5 8.33 -1.41 -4.59
C GLU A 5 7.99 -1.66 -3.14
N ILE A 6 8.12 -0.65 -2.29
CA ILE A 6 7.78 -0.77 -0.88
C ILE A 6 6.28 -1.02 -0.73
N LEU A 7 5.47 -0.31 -1.50
CA LEU A 7 4.02 -0.48 -1.46
C LEU A 7 3.62 -1.90 -1.85
N LEU A 8 4.21 -2.41 -2.94
CA LEU A 8 3.94 -3.79 -3.39
C LEU A 8 4.32 -4.79 -2.31
N ASP A 9 5.47 -4.59 -1.68
CA ASP A 9 5.93 -5.49 -0.64
C ASP A 9 5.00 -5.48 0.56
N LEU A 10 4.56 -4.31 1.01
CA LEU A 10 3.62 -4.19 2.12
C LEU A 10 2.31 -4.91 1.81
N ARG A 11 1.80 -4.74 0.59
CA ARG A 11 0.55 -5.40 0.21
C ARG A 11 0.72 -6.92 0.21
N LYS A 12 1.83 -7.42 -0.32
CA LYS A 12 2.09 -8.86 -0.33
C LYS A 12 2.20 -9.41 1.08
N GLN A 13 2.89 -8.71 1.97
CA GLN A 13 3.03 -9.16 3.35
C GLN A 13 1.68 -9.19 4.07
N SER A 14 0.78 -8.27 3.72
CA SER A 14 -0.54 -8.21 4.35
C SER A 14 -1.47 -9.34 3.92
N GLY A 15 -1.13 -10.01 2.82
CA GLY A 15 -1.97 -11.08 2.29
C GLY A 15 -3.20 -10.59 1.54
N MET A 16 -3.32 -9.29 1.34
CA MET A 16 -4.46 -8.71 0.63
C MET A 16 -4.18 -8.56 -0.85
N ASN A 17 -5.22 -8.75 -1.68
CA ASN A 17 -5.11 -8.39 -3.07
C ASN A 17 -5.29 -6.87 -3.19
N ARG A 18 -5.15 -6.34 -4.42
CA ARG A 18 -5.18 -4.89 -4.62
C ARG A 18 -6.52 -4.28 -4.21
N ARG A 19 -7.61 -4.95 -4.53
CA ARG A 19 -8.95 -4.47 -4.17
C ARG A 19 -9.14 -4.43 -2.67
N GLU A 20 -8.77 -5.51 -1.98
CA GLU A 20 -8.88 -5.59 -0.53
C GLU A 20 -8.03 -4.52 0.15
N PHE A 21 -6.83 -4.31 -0.36
CA PHE A 21 -5.90 -3.32 0.17
C PHE A 21 -6.49 -1.91 0.02
N ALA A 22 -7.06 -1.62 -1.14
CA ALA A 22 -7.67 -0.32 -1.38
C ALA A 22 -8.85 -0.09 -0.43
N GLU A 23 -9.70 -1.09 -0.27
CA GLU A 23 -10.84 -0.98 0.63
C GLU A 23 -10.41 -0.82 2.09
N TYR A 24 -9.36 -1.54 2.49
CA TYR A 24 -8.84 -1.46 3.84
C TYR A 24 -8.43 -0.03 4.22
N PHE A 25 -7.82 0.68 3.29
CA PHE A 25 -7.38 2.05 3.52
C PHE A 25 -8.38 3.11 3.08
N GLY A 26 -9.50 2.70 2.49
CA GLY A 26 -10.50 3.65 2.00
C GLY A 26 -10.02 4.47 0.80
N ILE A 27 -9.19 3.88 -0.04
CA ILE A 27 -8.59 4.52 -1.21
C ILE A 27 -9.22 3.93 -2.47
N PRO A 28 -9.50 4.74 -3.51
CA PRO A 28 -10.00 4.17 -4.76
C PRO A 28 -9.04 3.13 -5.33
N TYR A 29 -9.59 2.03 -5.81
CA TYR A 29 -8.81 0.95 -6.40
C TYR A 29 -7.84 1.46 -7.46
N ARG A 30 -8.33 2.35 -8.33
CA ARG A 30 -7.52 2.87 -9.42
C ARG A 30 -6.30 3.65 -8.92
N THR A 31 -6.44 4.34 -7.79
CA THR A 31 -5.32 5.08 -7.23
C THR A 31 -4.22 4.13 -6.77
N VAL A 32 -4.59 3.05 -6.09
CA VAL A 32 -3.61 2.04 -5.67
C VAL A 32 -2.96 1.41 -6.89
N GLN A 33 -3.75 1.11 -7.91
CA GLN A 33 -3.24 0.54 -9.15
C GLN A 33 -2.23 1.47 -9.81
N ASP A 34 -2.55 2.77 -9.90
CA ASP A 34 -1.66 3.74 -10.51
C ASP A 34 -0.33 3.85 -9.75
N TRP A 35 -0.38 3.79 -8.43
CA TRP A 35 0.84 3.81 -7.61
C TRP A 35 1.68 2.57 -7.89
N GLU A 36 1.07 1.39 -7.94
CA GLU A 36 1.80 0.14 -8.15
C GLU A 36 2.36 0.01 -9.55
N LEU A 37 1.69 0.61 -10.53
CA LEU A 37 2.16 0.59 -11.92
C LEU A 37 3.16 1.71 -12.22
N GLY A 38 3.33 2.64 -11.28
CA GLY A 38 4.24 3.75 -11.48
C GLY A 38 3.65 4.90 -12.28
N ASN A 39 2.34 4.87 -12.56
CA ASN A 39 1.66 5.93 -13.31
C ASN A 39 1.45 7.18 -12.48
N ARG A 40 1.49 7.06 -11.17
CA ARG A 40 1.32 8.17 -10.24
C ARG A 40 2.30 7.99 -9.09
N LYS A 41 2.97 9.08 -8.70
CA LYS A 41 3.91 9.02 -7.59
C LYS A 41 3.18 9.03 -6.25
N MET A 42 3.51 8.09 -5.39
CA MET A 42 2.94 7.99 -4.06
C MET A 42 3.71 8.87 -3.08
N PRO A 43 3.01 9.69 -2.26
CA PRO A 43 3.69 10.46 -1.22
C PRO A 43 4.32 9.52 -0.18
N GLU A 44 5.57 9.81 0.19
CA GLU A 44 6.29 8.95 1.12
C GLU A 44 5.64 8.91 2.50
N TYR A 45 5.12 10.05 2.97
CA TYR A 45 4.49 10.08 4.29
C TYR A 45 3.28 9.15 4.36
N LEU A 46 2.55 9.03 3.25
CA LEU A 46 1.38 8.15 3.19
C LEU A 46 1.82 6.68 3.28
N LEU A 47 2.91 6.36 2.60
CA LEU A 47 3.47 5.02 2.67
C LEU A 47 3.88 4.65 4.10
N MET A 48 4.49 5.59 4.80
CA MET A 48 4.88 5.39 6.19
C MET A 48 3.68 5.18 7.11
N LEU A 49 2.61 5.94 6.88
CA LEU A 49 1.38 5.79 7.65
C LEU A 49 0.73 4.43 7.40
N MET A 50 0.75 3.97 6.17
CA MET A 50 0.22 2.65 5.82
C MET A 50 1.01 1.54 6.50
N GLU A 51 2.33 1.63 6.48
CA GLU A 51 3.18 0.66 7.14
C GLU A 51 2.90 0.64 8.64
N TYR A 52 2.78 1.80 9.25
CA TYR A 52 2.49 1.93 10.66
C TYR A 52 1.16 1.24 11.01
N LYS A 53 0.14 1.50 10.22
CA LYS A 53 -1.17 0.91 10.46
C LYS A 53 -1.15 -0.62 10.31
N LEU A 54 -0.50 -1.10 9.26
CA LEU A 54 -0.42 -2.54 9.02
C LEU A 54 0.34 -3.26 10.13
N ARG A 55 1.39 -2.63 10.65
CA ARG A 55 2.14 -3.20 11.77
C ARG A 55 1.30 -3.22 13.05
N GLY A 56 0.55 -2.16 13.28
CA GLY A 56 -0.34 -2.08 14.43
C GLY A 56 -1.41 -3.16 14.42
N GLU A 57 -1.87 -3.51 13.23
CA GLU A 57 -2.86 -4.57 13.03
C GLU A 57 -2.20 -5.96 12.90
N LYS A 58 -0.88 -6.01 12.98
CA LYS A 58 -0.09 -7.25 12.86
C LYS A 58 -0.26 -7.93 11.51
N LEU A 59 -0.54 -7.17 10.47
CA LEU A 59 -0.70 -7.69 9.11
C LEU A 59 0.63 -7.76 8.37
N VAL A 60 1.63 -6.99 8.82
CA VAL A 60 3.00 -7.07 8.29
C VAL A 60 3.96 -7.06 9.47
N LYS A 61 5.19 -7.47 9.19
CA LYS A 61 6.25 -7.51 10.21
C LYS A 61 6.84 -6.16 10.51
#